data_60a9c18b905064060f36ed01d26b8bba
#
_entry.id   60a9c18b905064060f36ed01d26b8bba
#
_cell.length_a   1.000
_cell.length_b   1.000
_cell.length_c   1.000
_cell.angle_alpha   90.00
_cell.angle_beta   90.00
_cell.angle_gamma   90.00
#
_symmetry.space_group_name_H-M   'P 1'
#
loop_
_entity.id
_entity.type
_entity.pdbx_description
1 polymer ?
#
loop_
_entity_poly.entity_id
_entity_poly.type
_entity_poly.pdbx_seq_one_letter_code
_entity_poly.pdbx_strand_id
1 'polypeptide(L)'
;MNGVIKLENINQIIEQLGLESSLTLEEIPQIDLYMDQVIQLFENKFTETKRNEDDKVLTKTMINNYAKGKLIFPIHNKKYSKEHLILMSLIYQLKGALSINDIKATLAGINQKIINEEIELDSFYTSYLNLTRQNVEDFKGDIEERVIEVKKEIEVDQGNSQDLEQVLMISSLVHMSNLYRKVAEKLVDEMTIEKGEKRHK
;
A
#
# COMPACT_ATOMS: atom_id res chain seq x y z
N MET A 1 18.62 -14.46 -23.83
CA MET A 1 18.35 -13.18 -24.56
C MET A 1 18.08 -12.12 -23.50
N ASN A 2 19.08 -11.31 -23.16
CA ASN A 2 18.88 -10.19 -22.25
C ASN A 2 18.21 -9.07 -23.05
N GLY A 3 16.89 -8.99 -23.00
CA GLY A 3 16.16 -7.88 -23.57
C GLY A 3 16.39 -6.65 -22.71
N VAL A 4 17.17 -5.70 -23.18
CA VAL A 4 17.25 -4.37 -22.59
C VAL A 4 15.84 -3.77 -22.67
N ILE A 5 15.22 -3.51 -21.52
CA ILE A 5 13.89 -2.91 -21.47
C ILE A 5 14.05 -1.44 -21.88
N LYS A 6 13.50 -1.07 -23.03
CA LYS A 6 13.49 0.32 -23.44
C LYS A 6 12.52 1.09 -22.56
N LEU A 7 12.88 2.29 -22.09
CA LEU A 7 11.96 3.19 -21.37
C LEU A 7 10.70 3.54 -22.18
N GLU A 8 10.76 3.36 -23.50
CA GLU A 8 9.61 3.47 -24.40
C GLU A 8 8.47 2.48 -24.08
N ASN A 9 8.78 1.39 -23.36
CA ASN A 9 7.80 0.37 -22.94
C ASN A 9 7.30 0.56 -21.52
N ILE A 10 7.56 1.72 -20.90
CA ILE A 10 7.22 1.96 -19.48
C ILE A 10 5.72 1.77 -19.21
N ASN A 11 4.85 2.17 -20.13
CA ASN A 11 3.40 2.02 -19.98
C ASN A 11 2.99 0.55 -19.93
N GLN A 12 3.63 -0.33 -20.71
CA GLN A 12 3.39 -1.78 -20.62
C GLN A 12 3.82 -2.37 -19.27
N ILE A 13 4.91 -1.84 -18.68
CA ILE A 13 5.33 -2.23 -17.34
C ILE A 13 4.29 -1.79 -16.30
N ILE A 14 3.80 -0.54 -16.40
CA ILE A 14 2.80 0.00 -15.49
C ILE A 14 1.50 -0.81 -15.53
N GLU A 15 1.03 -1.18 -16.71
CA GLU A 15 -0.17 -2.01 -16.88
C GLU A 15 -0.07 -3.38 -16.18
N GLN A 16 1.13 -3.93 -16.06
CA GLN A 16 1.37 -5.24 -15.42
C GLN A 16 1.50 -5.17 -13.89
N LEU A 17 1.53 -3.97 -13.30
CA LEU A 17 1.75 -3.81 -11.86
C LEU A 17 0.48 -3.98 -11.01
N GLY A 18 -0.71 -4.10 -11.61
CA GLY A 18 -1.96 -4.21 -10.87
C GLY A 18 -2.23 -3.01 -9.94
N LEU A 19 -1.83 -1.80 -10.33
CA LEU A 19 -1.89 -0.60 -9.49
C LEU A 19 -3.30 -0.23 -9.03
N GLU A 20 -4.32 -0.62 -9.81
CA GLU A 20 -5.73 -0.38 -9.51
C GLU A 20 -6.35 -1.47 -8.62
N SER A 21 -5.56 -2.48 -8.24
CA SER A 21 -6.04 -3.57 -7.37
C SER A 21 -6.31 -3.05 -5.97
N SER A 22 -7.58 -2.84 -5.65
CA SER A 22 -8.07 -2.46 -4.32
C SER A 22 -9.35 -3.21 -4.00
N LEU A 23 -9.52 -3.63 -2.75
CA LEU A 23 -10.74 -4.31 -2.30
C LEU A 23 -11.84 -3.26 -2.10
N THR A 24 -12.84 -3.21 -2.98
CA THR A 24 -13.94 -2.23 -2.89
C THR A 24 -15.00 -2.66 -1.87
N LEU A 25 -15.87 -1.73 -1.46
CA LEU A 25 -16.95 -2.04 -0.51
C LEU A 25 -17.95 -3.05 -1.06
N GLU A 26 -18.18 -3.04 -2.38
CA GLU A 26 -19.07 -3.97 -3.07
C GLU A 26 -18.49 -5.39 -3.13
N GLU A 27 -17.17 -5.53 -3.12
CA GLU A 27 -16.47 -6.81 -3.15
C GLU A 27 -16.32 -7.42 -1.74
N ILE A 28 -16.49 -6.62 -0.69
CA ILE A 28 -16.44 -7.11 0.68
C ILE A 28 -17.77 -7.81 1.02
N PRO A 29 -17.75 -9.11 1.39
CA PRO A 29 -18.94 -9.83 1.77
C PRO A 29 -19.66 -9.21 2.96
N GLN A 30 -21.00 -9.23 2.94
CA GLN A 30 -21.85 -8.73 4.04
C GLN A 30 -21.94 -9.69 5.23
N ILE A 31 -21.27 -10.84 5.15
CA ILE A 31 -21.21 -11.85 6.22
C ILE A 31 -19.79 -11.96 6.76
N ASP A 32 -19.66 -12.29 8.03
CA ASP A 32 -18.36 -12.55 8.65
C ASP A 32 -17.69 -13.79 8.06
N LEU A 33 -16.41 -13.67 7.72
CA LEU A 33 -15.62 -14.71 7.08
C LEU A 33 -14.74 -15.47 8.07
N TYR A 34 -14.49 -16.74 7.80
CA TYR A 34 -13.41 -17.48 8.45
C TYR A 34 -12.05 -17.14 7.84
N MET A 35 -10.96 -17.35 8.59
CA MET A 35 -9.60 -17.01 8.20
C MET A 35 -9.21 -17.50 6.80
N ASP A 36 -9.58 -18.73 6.42
CA ASP A 36 -9.25 -19.29 5.11
C ASP A 36 -9.97 -18.56 3.98
N GLN A 37 -11.21 -18.12 4.20
CA GLN A 37 -11.99 -17.33 3.25
C GLN A 37 -11.39 -15.93 3.09
N VAL A 38 -10.93 -15.30 4.19
CA VAL A 38 -10.22 -14.02 4.14
C VAL A 38 -8.95 -14.15 3.29
N ILE A 39 -8.14 -15.18 3.53
CA ILE A 39 -6.93 -15.43 2.75
C ILE A 39 -7.25 -15.58 1.27
N GLN A 40 -8.26 -16.37 0.93
CA GLN A 40 -8.67 -16.59 -0.46
C GLN A 40 -9.16 -15.29 -1.13
N LEU A 41 -9.95 -14.48 -0.43
CA LEU A 41 -10.43 -13.19 -0.93
C LEU A 41 -9.25 -12.27 -1.28
N PHE A 42 -8.29 -12.13 -0.37
CA PHE A 42 -7.10 -11.29 -0.58
C PHE A 42 -6.18 -11.84 -1.67
N GLU A 43 -5.93 -13.14 -1.70
CA GLU A 43 -5.12 -13.77 -2.76
C GLU A 43 -5.73 -13.54 -4.14
N ASN A 44 -7.04 -13.72 -4.28
CA ASN A 44 -7.73 -13.50 -5.55
C ASN A 44 -7.66 -12.03 -5.98
N LYS A 45 -7.82 -11.10 -5.03
CA LYS A 45 -7.88 -9.67 -5.34
C LYS A 45 -6.52 -9.06 -5.68
N PHE A 46 -5.47 -9.48 -4.98
CA PHE A 46 -4.14 -8.87 -5.07
C PHE A 46 -3.10 -9.75 -5.78
N THR A 47 -3.52 -10.77 -6.52
CA THR A 47 -2.61 -11.65 -7.27
C THR A 47 -1.73 -10.87 -8.24
N GLU A 48 -2.30 -9.90 -8.96
CA GLU A 48 -1.59 -9.10 -9.97
C GLU A 48 -0.55 -8.13 -9.36
N THR A 49 -0.64 -7.84 -8.06
CA THR A 49 0.32 -6.97 -7.37
C THR A 49 1.58 -7.68 -6.91
N LYS A 50 1.66 -9.01 -7.05
CA LYS A 50 2.81 -9.80 -6.64
C LYS A 50 3.98 -9.57 -7.57
N ARG A 51 5.17 -9.41 -6.98
CA ARG A 51 6.41 -9.35 -7.75
C ARG A 51 6.84 -10.71 -8.29
N ASN A 52 6.62 -11.78 -7.50
CA ASN A 52 6.92 -13.15 -7.84
C ASN A 52 5.69 -14.03 -7.62
N GLU A 53 5.55 -15.09 -8.42
CA GLU A 53 4.40 -16.02 -8.31
C GLU A 53 4.29 -16.69 -6.93
N ASP A 54 5.44 -16.96 -6.29
CA ASP A 54 5.52 -17.57 -4.96
C ASP A 54 5.18 -16.61 -3.80
N ASP A 55 5.14 -15.31 -4.06
CA ASP A 55 4.79 -14.32 -3.05
C ASP A 55 3.38 -14.56 -2.52
N LYS A 56 3.19 -14.37 -1.22
CA LYS A 56 1.87 -14.50 -0.57
C LYS A 56 1.35 -13.12 -0.19
N VAL A 57 0.14 -12.81 -0.63
CA VAL A 57 -0.57 -11.58 -0.27
C VAL A 57 -0.85 -11.57 1.22
N LEU A 58 -1.48 -12.67 1.71
CA LEU A 58 -1.89 -12.83 3.10
C LEU A 58 -1.73 -14.30 3.54
N THR A 59 -1.22 -14.52 4.76
CA THR A 59 -1.06 -15.86 5.34
C THR A 59 -1.73 -15.94 6.71
N LYS A 60 -2.01 -17.18 7.18
CA LYS A 60 -2.49 -17.42 8.55
C LYS A 60 -1.57 -16.80 9.61
N THR A 61 -0.26 -16.89 9.39
CA THR A 61 0.75 -16.32 10.30
C THR A 61 0.66 -14.80 10.33
N MET A 62 0.51 -14.14 9.18
CA MET A 62 0.33 -12.68 9.10
C MET A 62 -0.92 -12.24 9.87
N ILE A 63 -2.08 -12.86 9.60
CA ILE A 63 -3.34 -12.53 10.28
C ILE A 63 -3.21 -12.69 11.81
N ASN A 64 -2.62 -13.81 12.25
CA ASN A 64 -2.38 -14.04 13.68
C ASN A 64 -1.46 -12.98 14.29
N ASN A 65 -0.44 -12.54 13.56
CA ASN A 65 0.45 -11.47 14.00
C ASN A 65 -0.27 -10.11 14.08
N TYR A 66 -1.17 -9.81 13.14
CA TYR A 66 -2.01 -8.60 13.18
C TYR A 66 -2.90 -8.57 14.42
N ALA A 67 -3.57 -9.69 14.73
CA ALA A 67 -4.39 -9.82 15.92
C ALA A 67 -3.58 -9.72 17.22
N LYS A 68 -2.47 -10.49 17.35
CA LYS A 68 -1.57 -10.46 18.52
C LYS A 68 -0.92 -9.10 18.70
N GLY A 69 -0.51 -8.45 17.60
CA GLY A 69 0.08 -7.11 17.59
C GLY A 69 -0.92 -6.00 17.87
N LYS A 70 -2.23 -6.29 17.92
CA LYS A 70 -3.32 -5.31 18.05
C LYS A 70 -3.33 -4.28 16.90
N LEU A 71 -3.04 -4.74 15.68
CA LEU A 71 -3.21 -3.94 14.46
C LEU A 71 -4.67 -3.90 14.03
N ILE A 72 -5.42 -4.93 14.40
CA ILE A 72 -6.88 -5.03 14.23
C ILE A 72 -7.53 -5.22 15.61
N PHE A 73 -8.76 -4.77 15.74
CA PHE A 73 -9.56 -4.95 16.97
C PHE A 73 -9.89 -6.42 17.24
N PRO A 74 -10.40 -6.79 18.44
CA PRO A 74 -10.61 -8.20 18.82
C PRO A 74 -11.58 -8.93 17.90
N ILE A 75 -11.20 -10.16 17.54
CA ILE A 75 -11.95 -11.07 16.69
C ILE A 75 -12.92 -11.88 17.53
N HIS A 76 -14.18 -11.97 17.12
CA HIS A 76 -15.20 -12.76 17.80
C HIS A 76 -15.50 -14.07 17.04
N ASN A 77 -15.63 -15.18 17.76
CA ASN A 77 -15.99 -16.50 17.21
C ASN A 77 -15.10 -16.97 16.03
N LYS A 78 -13.82 -16.54 15.99
CA LYS A 78 -12.87 -16.84 14.90
C LYS A 78 -13.34 -16.33 13.53
N LYS A 79 -14.21 -15.34 13.49
CA LYS A 79 -14.74 -14.74 12.27
C LYS A 79 -14.29 -13.29 12.15
N TYR A 80 -14.10 -12.85 10.92
CA TYR A 80 -13.63 -11.54 10.52
C TYR A 80 -14.77 -10.77 9.85
N SER A 81 -15.18 -9.69 10.46
CA SER A 81 -16.22 -8.81 9.94
C SER A 81 -15.69 -7.93 8.79
N LYS A 82 -16.60 -7.19 8.14
CA LYS A 82 -16.28 -6.20 7.12
C LYS A 82 -15.19 -5.22 7.56
N GLU A 83 -15.28 -4.71 8.79
CA GLU A 83 -14.33 -3.76 9.36
C GLU A 83 -12.92 -4.38 9.50
N HIS A 84 -12.82 -5.66 9.84
CA HIS A 84 -11.55 -6.39 9.84
C HIS A 84 -10.95 -6.46 8.43
N LEU A 85 -11.76 -6.71 7.40
CA LEU A 85 -11.30 -6.78 6.01
C LEU A 85 -10.80 -5.42 5.52
N ILE A 86 -11.50 -4.33 5.86
CA ILE A 86 -11.07 -2.96 5.59
C ILE A 86 -9.72 -2.68 6.25
N LEU A 87 -9.57 -2.98 7.55
CA LEU A 87 -8.29 -2.79 8.25
C LEU A 87 -7.16 -3.64 7.64
N MET A 88 -7.43 -4.89 7.25
CA MET A 88 -6.43 -5.74 6.59
C MET A 88 -6.03 -5.20 5.22
N SER A 89 -6.96 -4.61 4.46
CA SER A 89 -6.66 -3.93 3.20
C SER A 89 -5.73 -2.73 3.41
N LEU A 90 -5.99 -1.90 4.44
CA LEU A 90 -5.10 -0.81 4.82
C LEU A 90 -3.71 -1.33 5.24
N ILE A 91 -3.65 -2.38 6.08
CA ILE A 91 -2.37 -3.00 6.50
C ILE A 91 -1.61 -3.51 5.29
N TYR A 92 -2.30 -4.14 4.32
CA TYR A 92 -1.66 -4.65 3.11
C TYR A 92 -0.94 -3.54 2.33
N GLN A 93 -1.53 -2.37 2.19
CA GLN A 93 -0.91 -1.22 1.54
C GLN A 93 0.22 -0.61 2.37
N LEU A 94 0.02 -0.45 3.68
CA LEU A 94 0.99 0.19 4.57
C LEU A 94 2.26 -0.65 4.76
N LYS A 95 2.16 -2.00 4.73
CA LYS A 95 3.28 -2.91 5.00
C LYS A 95 4.44 -2.81 3.99
N GLY A 96 4.19 -2.22 2.82
CA GLY A 96 5.22 -1.99 1.80
C GLY A 96 6.22 -0.88 2.17
N ALA A 97 5.83 0.04 3.06
CA ALA A 97 6.63 1.22 3.39
C ALA A 97 6.88 1.40 4.89
N LEU A 98 5.97 0.94 5.76
CA LEU A 98 5.99 1.17 7.20
C LEU A 98 6.32 -0.11 7.99
N SER A 99 6.96 0.06 9.14
CA SER A 99 7.17 -1.03 10.10
C SER A 99 5.83 -1.47 10.73
N ILE A 100 5.81 -2.67 11.30
CA ILE A 100 4.62 -3.19 12.01
C ILE A 100 4.20 -2.29 13.18
N ASN A 101 5.15 -1.63 13.84
CA ASN A 101 4.89 -0.71 14.95
C ASN A 101 4.29 0.60 14.42
N ASP A 102 4.77 1.11 13.30
CA ASP A 102 4.23 2.32 12.66
C ASP A 102 2.81 2.08 12.17
N ILE A 103 2.54 0.92 11.54
CA ILE A 103 1.19 0.52 11.13
C ILE A 103 0.26 0.45 12.35
N LYS A 104 0.73 -0.14 13.46
CA LYS A 104 -0.05 -0.18 14.70
C LYS A 104 -0.37 1.22 15.23
N ALA A 105 0.62 2.12 15.25
CA ALA A 105 0.44 3.50 15.69
C ALA A 105 -0.57 4.25 14.79
N THR A 106 -0.43 4.09 13.48
CA THR A 106 -1.30 4.67 12.46
C THR A 106 -2.76 4.23 12.65
N LEU A 107 -3.00 2.93 12.82
CA LEU A 107 -4.34 2.36 12.91
C LEU A 107 -4.95 2.38 14.31
N ALA A 108 -4.20 2.76 15.36
CA ALA A 108 -4.68 2.72 16.74
C ALA A 108 -5.94 3.58 16.97
N GLY A 109 -5.99 4.77 16.36
CA GLY A 109 -7.14 5.67 16.49
C GLY A 109 -8.39 5.14 15.81
N ILE A 110 -8.24 4.58 14.61
CA ILE A 110 -9.37 4.03 13.86
C ILE A 110 -9.91 2.76 14.52
N ASN A 111 -9.03 1.87 15.02
CA ASN A 111 -9.43 0.70 15.81
C ASN A 111 -10.26 1.09 17.04
N GLN A 112 -9.85 2.15 17.77
CA GLN A 112 -10.59 2.62 18.93
C GLN A 112 -11.96 3.18 18.55
N LYS A 113 -12.05 3.95 17.47
CA LYS A 113 -13.31 4.50 16.98
C LYS A 113 -14.27 3.40 16.49
N ILE A 114 -13.75 2.31 15.89
CA ILE A 114 -14.58 1.17 15.50
C ILE A 114 -15.16 0.48 16.75
N ILE A 115 -14.32 0.24 17.78
CA ILE A 115 -14.77 -0.39 19.04
C ILE A 115 -15.84 0.43 19.74
N ASN A 116 -15.72 1.76 19.69
CA ASN A 116 -16.65 2.69 20.33
C ASN A 116 -17.87 3.06 19.46
N GLU A 117 -17.97 2.53 18.24
CA GLU A 117 -19.02 2.88 17.26
C GLU A 117 -19.04 4.39 16.92
N GLU A 118 -17.84 5.04 16.91
CA GLU A 118 -17.67 6.48 16.71
C GLU A 118 -17.29 6.83 15.27
N ILE A 119 -17.26 5.89 14.33
CA ILE A 119 -16.85 6.10 12.95
C ILE A 119 -17.79 5.44 11.95
N GLU A 120 -18.15 6.18 10.93
CA GLU A 120 -18.71 5.68 9.67
C GLU A 120 -17.56 5.14 8.80
N LEU A 121 -17.16 3.88 9.04
CA LEU A 121 -15.97 3.29 8.41
C LEU A 121 -16.11 3.19 6.88
N ASP A 122 -17.31 2.96 6.37
CA ASP A 122 -17.58 2.89 4.93
C ASP A 122 -17.28 4.21 4.23
N SER A 123 -17.70 5.34 4.81
CA SER A 123 -17.42 6.69 4.29
C SER A 123 -15.93 6.99 4.27
N PHE A 124 -15.23 6.65 5.37
CA PHE A 124 -13.77 6.77 5.43
C PHE A 124 -13.09 5.92 4.36
N TYR A 125 -13.50 4.66 4.23
CA TYR A 125 -12.89 3.74 3.28
C TYR A 125 -13.17 4.13 1.82
N THR A 126 -14.37 4.64 1.52
CA THR A 126 -14.69 5.23 0.22
C THR A 126 -13.77 6.40 -0.12
N SER A 127 -13.54 7.30 0.84
CA SER A 127 -12.61 8.42 0.68
C SER A 127 -11.18 7.94 0.41
N TYR A 128 -10.74 6.90 1.13
CA TYR A 128 -9.45 6.26 0.91
C TYR A 128 -9.34 5.67 -0.51
N LEU A 129 -10.35 4.92 -0.97
CA LEU A 129 -10.37 4.34 -2.32
C LEU A 129 -10.34 5.40 -3.43
N ASN A 130 -11.05 6.51 -3.24
CA ASN A 130 -11.04 7.63 -4.18
C ASN A 130 -9.64 8.26 -4.25
N LEU A 131 -9.01 8.49 -3.10
CA LEU A 131 -7.65 9.04 -3.03
C LEU A 131 -6.62 8.10 -3.68
N THR A 132 -6.71 6.79 -3.43
CA THR A 132 -5.77 5.83 -4.05
C THR A 132 -5.94 5.74 -5.56
N ARG A 133 -7.17 5.87 -6.08
CA ARG A 133 -7.41 5.95 -7.53
C ARG A 133 -6.77 7.21 -8.13
N GLN A 134 -6.95 8.36 -7.50
CA GLN A 134 -6.31 9.61 -7.94
C GLN A 134 -4.77 9.48 -7.91
N ASN A 135 -4.21 8.89 -6.85
CA ASN A 135 -2.77 8.66 -6.75
C ASN A 135 -2.23 7.80 -7.92
N VAL A 136 -2.99 6.82 -8.40
CA VAL A 136 -2.59 6.00 -9.56
C VAL A 136 -2.55 6.83 -10.84
N GLU A 137 -3.54 7.70 -11.06
CA GLU A 137 -3.55 8.59 -12.24
C GLU A 137 -2.40 9.60 -12.20
N ASP A 138 -2.18 10.25 -11.05
CA ASP A 138 -1.07 11.18 -10.85
C ASP A 138 0.28 10.49 -11.04
N PHE A 139 0.44 9.25 -10.53
CA PHE A 139 1.63 8.43 -10.69
C PHE A 139 1.91 8.11 -12.18
N LYS A 140 0.88 7.74 -12.96
CA LYS A 140 1.05 7.46 -14.40
C LYS A 140 1.61 8.69 -15.12
N GLY A 141 1.06 9.88 -14.85
CA GLY A 141 1.55 11.15 -15.40
C GLY A 141 2.98 11.48 -14.97
N ASP A 142 3.31 11.34 -13.67
CA ASP A 142 4.67 11.59 -13.14
C ASP A 142 5.71 10.66 -13.80
N ILE A 143 5.37 9.40 -14.04
CA ILE A 143 6.28 8.46 -14.70
C ILE A 143 6.58 8.88 -16.15
N GLU A 144 5.56 9.31 -16.92
CA GLU A 144 5.75 9.78 -18.28
C GLU A 144 6.67 11.01 -18.34
N GLU A 145 6.46 12.00 -17.48
CA GLU A 145 7.31 13.19 -17.38
C GLU A 145 8.75 12.79 -17.01
N ARG A 146 8.93 11.88 -16.06
CA ARG A 146 10.23 11.43 -15.60
C ARG A 146 11.04 10.69 -16.67
N VAL A 147 10.39 9.93 -17.54
CA VAL A 147 11.05 9.32 -18.69
C VAL A 147 11.64 10.39 -19.61
N ILE A 148 10.91 11.49 -19.84
CA ILE A 148 11.38 12.62 -20.66
C ILE A 148 12.58 13.32 -20.00
N GLU A 149 12.50 13.56 -18.68
CA GLU A 149 13.59 14.17 -17.92
C GLU A 149 14.86 13.33 -17.95
N VAL A 150 14.75 12.01 -17.71
CA VAL A 150 15.89 11.09 -17.74
C VAL A 150 16.58 11.08 -19.11
N LYS A 151 15.81 11.02 -20.20
CA LYS A 151 16.37 11.07 -21.55
C LYS A 151 17.13 12.38 -21.79
N LYS A 152 16.55 13.51 -21.40
CA LYS A 152 17.17 14.83 -21.54
C LYS A 152 18.49 14.96 -20.78
N GLU A 153 18.56 14.46 -19.54
CA GLU A 153 19.79 14.50 -18.73
C GLU A 153 20.93 13.66 -19.36
N ILE A 154 20.60 12.51 -19.95
CA ILE A 154 21.59 11.62 -20.58
C ILE A 154 22.08 12.18 -21.94
N GLU A 155 21.19 12.78 -22.75
CA GLU A 155 21.56 13.34 -24.06
C GLU A 155 22.63 14.47 -23.96
N VAL A 156 22.63 15.19 -22.83
CA VAL A 156 23.58 16.33 -22.62
C VAL A 156 25.02 15.85 -22.46
N ASP A 157 25.27 14.65 -21.88
CA ASP A 157 26.60 14.31 -21.38
C ASP A 157 27.28 13.09 -22.05
N GLN A 158 26.54 12.06 -22.52
CA GLN A 158 27.16 10.75 -22.75
C GLN A 158 26.78 9.98 -24.03
N GLY A 159 25.99 10.55 -24.93
CA GLY A 159 25.52 9.80 -26.09
C GLY A 159 24.53 8.65 -25.68
N ASN A 160 23.90 8.08 -26.66
CA ASN A 160 22.76 7.16 -26.51
C ASN A 160 23.13 5.85 -25.77
N SER A 161 23.07 5.84 -24.41
CA SER A 161 23.32 4.66 -23.58
C SER A 161 22.04 4.25 -22.83
N GLN A 162 21.31 3.28 -23.36
CA GLN A 162 20.08 2.72 -22.75
C GLN A 162 20.31 2.20 -21.32
N ASP A 163 21.48 1.65 -21.03
CA ASP A 163 21.81 1.15 -19.70
C ASP A 163 21.86 2.29 -18.67
N LEU A 164 22.42 3.44 -19.04
CA LEU A 164 22.50 4.62 -18.16
C LEU A 164 21.11 5.22 -17.93
N GLU A 165 20.27 5.29 -18.96
CA GLU A 165 18.86 5.72 -18.81
C GLU A 165 18.10 4.84 -17.80
N GLN A 166 18.27 3.52 -17.89
CA GLN A 166 17.63 2.58 -16.95
C GLN A 166 18.12 2.79 -15.52
N VAL A 167 19.43 2.90 -15.32
CA VAL A 167 20.01 3.13 -14.00
C VAL A 167 19.52 4.45 -13.42
N LEU A 168 19.50 5.52 -14.21
CA LEU A 168 19.05 6.84 -13.77
C LEU A 168 17.56 6.82 -13.43
N MET A 169 16.73 6.18 -14.27
CA MET A 169 15.29 6.02 -14.01
C MET A 169 15.03 5.24 -12.71
N ILE A 170 15.64 4.06 -12.54
CA ILE A 170 15.51 3.26 -11.32
C ILE A 170 15.95 4.06 -10.09
N SER A 171 17.07 4.75 -10.16
CA SER A 171 17.61 5.55 -9.06
C SER A 171 16.66 6.69 -8.69
N SER A 172 16.09 7.37 -9.68
CA SER A 172 15.11 8.43 -9.48
C SER A 172 13.84 7.91 -8.81
N LEU A 173 13.28 6.79 -9.28
CA LEU A 173 12.09 6.18 -8.68
C LEU A 173 12.33 5.74 -7.23
N VAL A 174 13.47 5.13 -6.94
CA VAL A 174 13.85 4.74 -5.58
C VAL A 174 14.02 5.97 -4.68
N HIS A 175 14.62 7.05 -5.21
CA HIS A 175 14.76 8.30 -4.47
C HIS A 175 13.40 8.89 -4.09
N MET A 176 12.46 9.00 -5.04
CA MET A 176 11.10 9.48 -4.79
C MET A 176 10.35 8.61 -3.77
N SER A 177 10.42 7.29 -3.92
CA SER A 177 9.83 6.36 -2.94
C SER A 177 10.35 6.61 -1.53
N ASN A 178 11.67 6.84 -1.39
CA ASN A 178 12.29 7.14 -0.10
C ASN A 178 11.83 8.49 0.48
N LEU A 179 11.60 9.51 -0.36
CA LEU A 179 11.07 10.80 0.10
C LEU A 179 9.66 10.65 0.66
N TYR A 180 8.75 10.01 -0.08
CA TYR A 180 7.39 9.75 0.38
C TYR A 180 7.36 8.93 1.68
N ARG A 181 8.18 7.87 1.76
CA ARG A 181 8.29 7.05 2.97
C ARG A 181 8.74 7.87 4.18
N LYS A 182 9.78 8.70 4.05
CA LYS A 182 10.26 9.55 5.14
C LYS A 182 9.20 10.51 5.66
N VAL A 183 8.39 11.09 4.78
CA VAL A 183 7.28 11.96 5.20
C VAL A 183 6.23 11.14 5.94
N ALA A 184 5.86 9.95 5.45
CA ALA A 184 4.91 9.08 6.11
C ALA A 184 5.40 8.64 7.51
N GLU A 185 6.67 8.21 7.64
CA GLU A 185 7.31 7.86 8.92
C GLU A 185 7.27 9.06 9.89
N LYS A 186 7.59 10.27 9.42
CA LYS A 186 7.55 11.47 10.26
C LYS A 186 6.14 11.80 10.75
N LEU A 187 5.13 11.64 9.91
CA LEU A 187 3.73 11.81 10.34
C LEU A 187 3.33 10.81 11.42
N VAL A 188 3.80 9.55 11.35
CA VAL A 188 3.56 8.54 12.40
C VAL A 188 4.23 8.96 13.71
N ASP A 189 5.45 9.49 13.66
CA ASP A 189 6.16 9.98 14.85
C ASP A 189 5.36 11.10 15.54
N GLU A 190 4.88 12.09 14.79
CA GLU A 190 4.06 13.19 15.34
C GLU A 190 2.76 12.67 15.97
N MET A 191 2.07 11.72 15.33
CA MET A 191 0.87 11.08 15.91
C MET A 191 1.12 10.39 17.23
N THR A 192 2.34 9.84 17.45
CA THR A 192 2.71 9.15 18.68
C THR A 192 3.08 10.12 19.80
N ILE A 193 3.72 11.23 19.50
CA ILE A 193 4.06 12.30 20.45
C ILE A 193 2.79 12.92 21.04
N GLU A 194 1.83 13.32 20.18
CA GLU A 194 0.56 13.91 20.63
C GLU A 194 -0.24 12.98 21.57
N LYS A 195 -0.20 11.66 21.31
CA LYS A 195 -0.85 10.67 22.18
C LYS A 195 -0.11 10.50 23.52
N GLY A 196 1.21 10.66 23.55
CA GLY A 196 2.02 10.62 24.76
C GLY A 196 1.72 11.80 25.67
N GLU A 197 1.67 13.02 25.14
CA GLU A 197 1.37 14.24 25.89
C GLU A 197 -0.05 14.27 26.49
N LYS A 198 -1.04 13.69 25.78
CA LYS A 198 -2.44 13.59 26.29
C LYS A 198 -2.60 12.59 27.43
N ARG A 199 -1.65 11.65 27.63
CA ARG A 199 -1.67 10.69 28.76
C ARG A 199 -1.04 11.23 30.04
N HIS A 200 -0.32 12.33 29.96
CA HIS A 200 0.37 12.96 31.10
C HIS A 200 -0.34 14.25 31.59
N LYS A 201 -1.49 14.58 31.07
CA LYS A 201 -2.43 15.60 31.57
C LYS A 201 -3.69 14.94 32.13
#